data_c1285509404efba12ab8d33dfb173f01
#
_entry.id   c1285509404efba12ab8d33dfb173f01
#
_cell.length_a   1.000
_cell.length_b   1.000
_cell.length_c   1.000
_cell.angle_alpha   90.00
_cell.angle_beta   90.00
_cell.angle_gamma   90.00
#
_symmetry.space_group_name_H-M   'P 1'
#
loop_
_entity.id
_entity.type
_entity.pdbx_description
1 polymer ?
#
loop_
_entity_poly.entity_id
_entity_poly.type
_entity_poly.pdbx_seq_one_letter_code
_entity_poly.pdbx_strand_id
1 'polypeptide(L)'
;PGFPQHPHRGFETVTYVRTGFCDHSDSLGATARFGRGDTQWMTAGKGIVHCEMFPLLSGDEPNPLELFQIWLNLPAADKMVEPYFTMLWSHDTPTVVVASGDGDALVDITVIAGSLDNAEAPSPPPNSWASKAEADVAIWHLRFDPGARWTMPAAGAVAHRLLYAVSGSWLTVDGERLDAGNGAAIDPSRPLELVAGDDGVECRVLQGRPIGEPVAQYGPFVMNTQAEIQQAFEDYRRTQFGGWPWGSDDPNHGSTPRRFARHADGRVEQFDVEPAPATTT
;
A
#
# COMPACT_ATOMS: atom_id res chain seq x y z
N PRO A 1 7.30 -14.21 -12.73
CA PRO A 1 7.88 -12.89 -12.44
C PRO A 1 7.65 -12.51 -10.98
N GLY A 2 8.37 -11.51 -10.48
CA GLY A 2 8.27 -11.03 -9.10
C GLY A 2 9.62 -10.71 -8.51
N PHE A 3 9.63 -10.53 -7.20
CA PHE A 3 10.83 -10.31 -6.39
C PHE A 3 11.10 -11.55 -5.54
N PRO A 4 12.09 -12.40 -5.89
CA PRO A 4 12.50 -13.53 -5.06
C PRO A 4 12.91 -13.07 -3.65
N GLN A 5 13.19 -14.02 -2.76
CA GLN A 5 13.49 -13.71 -1.36
C GLN A 5 14.51 -12.57 -1.22
N HIS A 6 14.15 -11.58 -0.42
CA HIS A 6 14.99 -10.42 -0.10
C HIS A 6 14.66 -9.91 1.32
N PRO A 7 15.64 -9.32 2.02
CA PRO A 7 15.44 -8.86 3.39
C PRO A 7 14.89 -7.43 3.45
N HIS A 8 14.25 -7.10 4.60
CA HIS A 8 13.95 -5.72 5.00
C HIS A 8 14.18 -5.54 6.51
N ARG A 9 14.48 -4.30 6.93
CA ARG A 9 14.57 -3.91 8.34
C ARG A 9 14.25 -2.44 8.54
N GLY A 10 13.52 -2.13 9.62
CA GLY A 10 13.37 -0.79 10.17
C GLY A 10 12.30 0.08 9.52
N PHE A 11 11.44 -0.48 8.70
CA PHE A 11 10.33 0.20 8.04
C PHE A 11 9.19 -0.77 7.72
N GLU A 12 8.18 -0.31 7.03
CA GLU A 12 7.01 -1.08 6.62
C GLU A 12 6.80 -1.00 5.11
N THR A 13 6.29 -2.08 4.53
CA THR A 13 5.76 -2.09 3.15
C THR A 13 4.25 -2.15 3.19
N VAL A 14 3.59 -1.28 2.44
CA VAL A 14 2.14 -1.28 2.20
C VAL A 14 1.95 -1.57 0.73
N THR A 15 1.59 -2.80 0.41
CA THR A 15 1.46 -3.28 -0.98
C THR A 15 -0.01 -3.36 -1.36
N TYR A 16 -0.50 -2.35 -2.06
CA TYR A 16 -1.85 -2.29 -2.61
C TYR A 16 -1.87 -2.86 -4.03
N VAL A 17 -2.56 -3.98 -4.23
CA VAL A 17 -2.67 -4.64 -5.54
C VAL A 17 -4.03 -4.33 -6.16
N ARG A 18 -4.07 -3.38 -7.08
CA ARG A 18 -5.30 -2.95 -7.75
C ARG A 18 -5.78 -3.96 -8.79
N THR A 19 -4.87 -4.44 -9.62
CA THR A 19 -5.15 -5.40 -10.69
C THR A 19 -4.19 -6.57 -10.58
N GLY A 20 -4.67 -7.78 -10.86
CA GLY A 20 -3.87 -9.00 -10.75
C GLY A 20 -3.71 -9.48 -9.32
N PHE A 21 -2.64 -10.21 -9.06
CA PHE A 21 -2.36 -10.83 -7.75
C PHE A 21 -0.87 -10.75 -7.40
N CYS A 22 -0.62 -10.74 -6.10
CA CYS A 22 0.69 -10.90 -5.51
C CYS A 22 0.67 -12.12 -4.56
N ASP A 23 1.69 -12.96 -4.68
CA ASP A 23 1.96 -14.07 -3.76
C ASP A 23 3.09 -13.65 -2.82
N HIS A 24 2.83 -13.65 -1.53
CA HIS A 24 3.79 -13.37 -0.48
C HIS A 24 4.18 -14.67 0.24
N SER A 25 5.45 -14.80 0.59
CA SER A 25 5.94 -15.78 1.57
C SER A 25 7.10 -15.16 2.35
N ASP A 26 7.24 -15.51 3.63
CA ASP A 26 8.24 -14.87 4.49
C ASP A 26 9.01 -15.84 5.39
N SER A 27 10.05 -15.31 6.05
CA SER A 27 10.93 -16.04 6.96
C SER A 27 10.27 -16.48 8.27
N LEU A 28 9.06 -16.00 8.58
CA LEU A 28 8.27 -16.46 9.73
C LEU A 28 7.39 -17.67 9.37
N GLY A 29 7.39 -18.10 8.10
CA GLY A 29 6.53 -19.17 7.59
C GLY A 29 5.11 -18.72 7.25
N ALA A 30 4.86 -17.43 7.23
CA ALA A 30 3.60 -16.89 6.77
C ALA A 30 3.57 -16.79 5.24
N THR A 31 2.36 -16.87 4.66
CA THR A 31 2.19 -16.82 3.21
C THR A 31 0.80 -16.31 2.84
N ALA A 32 0.68 -15.64 1.71
CA ALA A 32 -0.58 -15.09 1.23
C ALA A 32 -0.64 -15.02 -0.29
N ARG A 33 -1.85 -15.05 -0.85
CA ARG A 33 -2.18 -14.54 -2.18
C ARG A 33 -3.24 -13.47 -2.04
N PHE A 34 -3.01 -12.30 -2.55
CA PHE A 34 -3.89 -11.16 -2.47
C PHE A 34 -3.88 -10.33 -3.76
N GLY A 35 -4.96 -9.60 -4.01
CA GLY A 35 -5.10 -8.82 -5.23
C GLY A 35 -6.49 -8.22 -5.39
N ARG A 36 -6.76 -7.58 -6.53
CA ARG A 36 -8.07 -6.99 -6.86
C ARG A 36 -8.59 -6.03 -5.78
N GLY A 37 -7.73 -5.10 -5.35
CA GLY A 37 -8.04 -4.10 -4.34
C GLY A 37 -7.62 -4.45 -2.92
N ASP A 38 -7.04 -5.63 -2.70
CA ASP A 38 -6.47 -5.98 -1.39
C ASP A 38 -5.16 -5.23 -1.14
N THR A 39 -4.87 -5.02 0.14
CA THR A 39 -3.61 -4.45 0.60
C THR A 39 -2.96 -5.37 1.62
N GLN A 40 -1.68 -5.68 1.45
CA GLN A 40 -0.86 -6.25 2.50
C GLN A 40 -0.06 -5.13 3.18
N TRP A 41 -0.09 -5.11 4.51
CA TRP A 41 0.73 -4.22 5.32
C TRP A 41 1.69 -5.05 6.16
N MET A 42 2.99 -4.95 5.87
CA MET A 42 4.03 -5.70 6.53
C MET A 42 4.98 -4.76 7.29
N THR A 43 5.10 -4.97 8.60
CA THR A 43 6.13 -4.36 9.43
C THR A 43 7.40 -5.22 9.35
N ALA A 44 8.49 -4.70 8.78
CA ALA A 44 9.76 -5.44 8.76
C ALA A 44 10.44 -5.45 10.13
N GLY A 45 10.26 -4.38 10.93
CA GLY A 45 10.77 -4.32 12.30
C GLY A 45 12.26 -4.66 12.40
N LYS A 46 12.61 -5.58 13.30
CA LYS A 46 14.01 -6.02 13.54
C LYS A 46 14.62 -6.82 12.38
N GLY A 47 13.82 -7.20 11.39
CA GLY A 47 14.25 -7.87 10.18
C GLY A 47 13.35 -9.03 9.77
N ILE A 48 13.04 -9.09 8.49
CA ILE A 48 12.28 -10.15 7.83
C ILE A 48 12.91 -10.42 6.47
N VAL A 49 12.79 -11.64 5.98
CA VAL A 49 13.02 -12.00 4.57
C VAL A 49 11.69 -12.36 3.97
N HIS A 50 11.36 -11.83 2.81
CA HIS A 50 10.15 -12.17 2.09
C HIS A 50 10.36 -12.24 0.59
N CYS A 51 9.40 -12.83 -0.10
CA CYS A 51 9.27 -12.73 -1.55
C CYS A 51 7.90 -12.20 -1.92
N GLU A 52 7.84 -11.55 -3.08
CA GLU A 52 6.59 -11.07 -3.70
C GLU A 52 6.57 -11.56 -5.15
N MET A 53 5.81 -12.62 -5.41
CA MET A 53 5.73 -13.21 -6.74
C MET A 53 4.42 -12.80 -7.42
N PHE A 54 4.48 -12.62 -8.74
CA PHE A 54 3.32 -12.22 -9.55
C PHE A 54 2.83 -13.42 -10.36
N PRO A 55 1.81 -14.13 -9.87
CA PRO A 55 1.39 -15.38 -10.48
C PRO A 55 0.81 -15.16 -11.88
N LEU A 56 1.20 -16.01 -12.81
CA LEU A 56 0.57 -16.09 -14.13
C LEU A 56 -0.59 -17.08 -14.02
N LEU A 57 -1.81 -16.55 -13.97
CA LEU A 57 -3.03 -17.35 -13.79
C LEU A 57 -3.53 -17.92 -15.10
N SER A 58 -3.31 -17.21 -16.21
CA SER A 58 -3.65 -17.66 -17.56
C SER A 58 -2.39 -18.02 -18.34
N GLY A 59 -2.44 -19.11 -19.09
CA GLY A 59 -1.41 -19.50 -20.04
C GLY A 59 -1.58 -18.85 -21.42
N ASP A 60 -2.81 -18.46 -21.77
CA ASP A 60 -3.19 -18.03 -23.13
C ASP A 60 -3.57 -16.56 -23.19
N GLU A 61 -3.96 -15.95 -22.08
CA GLU A 61 -4.39 -14.56 -22.00
C GLU A 61 -3.39 -13.70 -21.22
N PRO A 62 -3.36 -12.38 -21.43
CA PRO A 62 -2.55 -11.48 -20.62
C PRO A 62 -2.86 -11.60 -19.13
N ASN A 63 -1.83 -11.51 -18.30
CA ASN A 63 -1.94 -11.45 -16.84
C ASN A 63 -1.60 -10.02 -16.38
N PRO A 64 -2.52 -9.06 -16.47
CA PRO A 64 -2.26 -7.69 -16.09
C PRO A 64 -1.99 -7.58 -14.59
N LEU A 65 -1.01 -6.77 -14.23
CA LEU A 65 -0.68 -6.46 -12.86
C LEU A 65 -0.54 -4.96 -12.70
N GLU A 66 -1.20 -4.42 -11.70
CA GLU A 66 -0.96 -3.06 -11.21
C GLU A 66 -0.94 -3.09 -9.69
N LEU A 67 0.18 -2.72 -9.13
CA LEU A 67 0.34 -2.58 -7.68
C LEU A 67 1.11 -1.30 -7.33
N PHE A 68 0.90 -0.85 -6.11
CA PHE A 68 1.64 0.27 -5.51
C PHE A 68 2.24 -0.23 -4.21
N GLN A 69 3.56 -0.17 -4.11
CA GLN A 69 4.24 -0.45 -2.86
C GLN A 69 4.72 0.86 -2.23
N ILE A 70 4.20 1.14 -1.05
CA ILE A 70 4.52 2.32 -0.26
C ILE A 70 5.44 1.89 0.87
N TRP A 71 6.56 2.59 1.02
CA TRP A 71 7.45 2.40 2.15
C TRP A 71 7.13 3.43 3.22
N LEU A 72 6.65 2.97 4.37
CA LEU A 72 6.36 3.80 5.53
C LEU A 72 7.46 3.59 6.57
N ASN A 73 8.13 4.68 6.95
CA ASN A 73 9.20 4.61 7.94
C ASN A 73 8.64 4.37 9.36
N LEU A 74 9.46 3.79 10.23
CA LEU A 74 9.18 3.62 11.64
C LEU A 74 10.03 4.59 12.47
N PRO A 75 9.53 5.11 13.61
CA PRO A 75 10.35 5.82 14.57
C PRO A 75 11.40 4.88 15.19
N ALA A 76 12.49 5.44 15.69
CA ALA A 76 13.61 4.68 16.25
C ALA A 76 13.15 3.64 17.30
N ALA A 77 12.17 4.01 18.12
CA ALA A 77 11.62 3.14 19.16
C ALA A 77 10.95 1.87 18.60
N ASP A 78 10.41 1.94 17.39
CA ASP A 78 9.65 0.85 16.77
C ASP A 78 10.43 0.13 15.64
N LYS A 79 11.65 0.59 15.30
CA LYS A 79 12.44 -0.04 14.21
C LYS A 79 12.89 -1.48 14.51
N MET A 80 12.96 -1.86 15.77
CA MET A 80 13.43 -3.20 16.20
C MET A 80 12.32 -4.06 16.82
N VAL A 81 11.04 -3.72 16.56
CA VAL A 81 9.90 -4.55 16.96
C VAL A 81 9.87 -5.86 16.18
N GLU A 82 9.10 -6.84 16.67
CA GLU A 82 8.89 -8.10 15.95
C GLU A 82 8.25 -7.84 14.58
N PRO A 83 8.70 -8.53 13.52
CA PRO A 83 8.05 -8.48 12.22
C PRO A 83 6.60 -8.95 12.32
N TYR A 84 5.76 -8.34 11.49
CA TYR A 84 4.32 -8.62 11.48
C TYR A 84 3.72 -8.31 10.11
N PHE A 85 2.69 -9.02 9.68
CA PHE A 85 1.86 -8.54 8.61
C PHE A 85 0.36 -8.69 8.90
N THR A 86 -0.43 -7.83 8.28
CA THR A 86 -1.88 -7.91 8.25
C THR A 86 -2.38 -7.75 6.83
N MET A 87 -3.53 -8.35 6.57
CA MET A 87 -4.25 -8.17 5.31
C MET A 87 -5.39 -7.18 5.53
N LEU A 88 -5.47 -6.18 4.65
CA LEU A 88 -6.61 -5.29 4.52
C LEU A 88 -7.34 -5.75 3.25
N TRP A 89 -8.36 -6.57 3.45
CA TRP A 89 -9.11 -7.14 2.34
C TRP A 89 -9.98 -6.07 1.68
N SER A 90 -10.14 -6.13 0.36
CA SER A 90 -10.90 -5.14 -0.40
C SER A 90 -12.36 -5.02 0.04
N HIS A 91 -12.96 -6.11 0.53
CA HIS A 91 -14.34 -6.10 1.02
C HIS A 91 -14.51 -5.46 2.42
N ASP A 92 -13.40 -5.32 3.17
CA ASP A 92 -13.38 -4.63 4.46
C ASP A 92 -12.85 -3.19 4.34
N THR A 93 -12.25 -2.85 3.19
CA THR A 93 -11.69 -1.53 2.93
C THR A 93 -12.78 -0.59 2.40
N PRO A 94 -13.16 0.46 3.14
CA PRO A 94 -14.29 1.29 2.75
C PRO A 94 -13.99 2.15 1.51
N THR A 95 -15.02 2.35 0.69
CA THR A 95 -15.03 3.32 -0.39
C THR A 95 -16.11 4.36 -0.15
N VAL A 96 -15.72 5.62 -0.08
CA VAL A 96 -16.63 6.77 -0.02
C VAL A 96 -16.92 7.21 -1.45
N VAL A 97 -18.20 7.31 -1.80
CA VAL A 97 -18.64 7.79 -3.12
C VAL A 97 -19.21 9.18 -2.97
N VAL A 98 -18.64 10.15 -3.66
CA VAL A 98 -19.05 11.56 -3.61
C VAL A 98 -19.63 11.96 -4.94
N ALA A 99 -20.86 12.52 -4.94
CA ALA A 99 -21.46 13.13 -6.11
C ALA A 99 -20.78 14.48 -6.43
N SER A 100 -20.47 14.71 -7.67
CA SER A 100 -19.79 15.91 -8.14
C SER A 100 -20.82 16.98 -8.58
N GLY A 101 -21.13 17.90 -7.67
CA GLY A 101 -22.07 19.02 -7.98
C GLY A 101 -23.46 18.55 -8.37
N ASP A 102 -24.03 19.16 -9.43
CA ASP A 102 -25.39 18.87 -9.91
C ASP A 102 -25.45 17.76 -10.99
N GLY A 103 -24.32 17.08 -11.25
CA GLY A 103 -24.20 16.05 -12.29
C GLY A 103 -24.18 14.62 -11.76
N ASP A 104 -24.20 13.67 -12.69
CA ASP A 104 -24.10 12.23 -12.40
C ASP A 104 -22.64 11.77 -12.17
N ALA A 105 -21.65 12.65 -12.37
CA ALA A 105 -20.24 12.32 -12.21
C ALA A 105 -19.90 12.04 -10.75
N LEU A 106 -19.09 11.01 -10.51
CA LEU A 106 -18.74 10.53 -9.19
C LEU A 106 -17.24 10.61 -8.92
N VAL A 107 -16.91 10.67 -7.64
CA VAL A 107 -15.56 10.45 -7.14
C VAL A 107 -15.61 9.30 -6.15
N ASP A 108 -14.93 8.20 -6.48
CA ASP A 108 -14.76 7.07 -5.58
C ASP A 108 -13.44 7.24 -4.80
N ILE A 109 -13.52 7.13 -3.47
CA ILE A 109 -12.37 7.29 -2.59
C ILE A 109 -12.24 6.04 -1.74
N THR A 110 -11.31 5.16 -2.09
CA THR A 110 -10.98 3.98 -1.29
C THR A 110 -10.02 4.38 -0.18
N VAL A 111 -10.43 4.17 1.08
CA VAL A 111 -9.66 4.56 2.27
C VAL A 111 -8.84 3.36 2.74
N ILE A 112 -7.58 3.29 2.30
CA ILE A 112 -6.66 2.18 2.61
C ILE A 112 -6.06 2.36 4.00
N ALA A 113 -5.79 3.60 4.41
CA ALA A 113 -5.32 3.95 5.75
C ALA A 113 -5.92 5.29 6.18
N GLY A 114 -6.05 5.47 7.49
CA GLY A 114 -6.66 6.66 8.08
C GLY A 114 -8.18 6.64 7.96
N SER A 115 -8.77 7.82 7.89
CA SER A 115 -10.22 7.99 7.79
C SER A 115 -10.60 9.10 6.82
N LEU A 116 -11.81 9.05 6.31
CA LEU A 116 -12.44 10.11 5.54
C LEU A 116 -13.92 10.16 5.93
N ASP A 117 -14.39 11.32 6.41
CA ASP A 117 -15.74 11.48 6.98
C ASP A 117 -16.03 10.41 8.06
N ASN A 118 -17.01 9.55 7.83
CA ASN A 118 -17.39 8.45 8.73
C ASN A 118 -16.77 7.09 8.32
N ALA A 119 -15.95 7.06 7.27
CA ALA A 119 -15.28 5.86 6.81
C ALA A 119 -13.91 5.73 7.47
N GLU A 120 -13.70 4.64 8.19
CA GLU A 120 -12.43 4.28 8.81
C GLU A 120 -11.82 3.08 8.08
N ALA A 121 -10.54 3.18 7.72
CA ALA A 121 -9.80 2.05 7.18
C ALA A 121 -9.64 0.93 8.21
N PRO A 122 -9.45 -0.34 7.78
CA PRO A 122 -9.02 -1.39 8.69
C PRO A 122 -7.73 -1.03 9.43
N SER A 123 -7.57 -1.57 10.65
CA SER A 123 -6.42 -1.24 11.50
C SER A 123 -5.08 -1.64 10.86
N PRO A 124 -4.07 -0.74 10.85
CA PRO A 124 -2.71 -1.09 10.46
C PRO A 124 -2.05 -2.03 11.49
N PRO A 125 -0.83 -2.55 11.21
CA PRO A 125 -0.06 -3.29 12.20
C PRO A 125 0.09 -2.53 13.52
N PRO A 126 0.10 -3.21 14.67
CA PRO A 126 0.03 -2.56 15.99
C PRO A 126 1.21 -1.64 16.31
N ASN A 127 2.38 -1.91 15.72
CA ASN A 127 3.59 -1.11 15.91
C ASN A 127 3.87 -0.15 14.74
N SER A 128 2.92 -0.04 13.79
CA SER A 128 3.01 0.90 12.67
C SER A 128 3.01 2.35 13.16
N TRP A 129 3.73 3.23 12.43
CA TRP A 129 3.54 4.67 12.62
C TRP A 129 2.09 5.07 12.38
N ALA A 130 1.40 4.43 11.46
CA ALA A 130 -0.02 4.67 11.18
C ALA A 130 -0.97 4.26 12.31
N SER A 131 -0.52 3.44 13.28
CA SER A 131 -1.32 3.10 14.47
C SER A 131 -1.36 4.20 15.53
N LYS A 132 -0.48 5.21 15.39
CA LYS A 132 -0.40 6.36 16.29
C LYS A 132 -1.35 7.45 15.81
N ALA A 133 -2.32 7.86 16.63
CA ALA A 133 -3.29 8.89 16.24
C ALA A 133 -2.64 10.21 15.83
N GLU A 134 -1.51 10.57 16.49
CA GLU A 134 -0.74 11.76 16.17
C GLU A 134 0.02 11.69 14.83
N ALA A 135 0.14 10.51 14.23
CA ALA A 135 0.85 10.33 12.96
C ALA A 135 0.04 10.86 11.77
N ASP A 136 -1.27 10.97 11.91
CA ASP A 136 -2.19 11.49 10.87
C ASP A 136 -1.93 10.84 9.50
N VAL A 137 -1.68 9.51 9.50
CA VAL A 137 -1.40 8.77 8.27
C VAL A 137 -2.69 8.50 7.53
N ALA A 138 -2.72 8.89 6.26
CA ALA A 138 -3.77 8.52 5.33
C ALA A 138 -3.19 8.04 4.00
N ILE A 139 -3.75 6.97 3.49
CA ILE A 139 -3.46 6.42 2.16
C ILE A 139 -4.80 6.23 1.48
N TRP A 140 -5.07 7.04 0.44
CA TRP A 140 -6.32 6.99 -0.31
C TRP A 140 -6.06 6.71 -1.79
N HIS A 141 -6.93 5.92 -2.40
CA HIS A 141 -7.04 5.78 -3.84
C HIS A 141 -8.28 6.53 -4.29
N LEU A 142 -8.10 7.49 -5.19
CA LEU A 142 -9.15 8.33 -5.74
C LEU A 142 -9.39 7.94 -7.20
N ARG A 143 -10.65 7.79 -7.59
CA ARG A 143 -11.05 7.65 -8.98
C ARG A 143 -12.10 8.71 -9.30
N PHE A 144 -11.79 9.57 -10.23
CA PHE A 144 -12.65 10.62 -10.69
C PHE A 144 -13.25 10.28 -12.04
N ASP A 145 -14.56 10.37 -12.16
CA ASP A 145 -15.21 10.37 -13.45
C ASP A 145 -14.81 11.62 -14.27
N PRO A 146 -15.01 11.62 -15.59
CA PRO A 146 -14.74 12.78 -16.45
C PRO A 146 -15.38 14.06 -15.91
N GLY A 147 -14.58 15.10 -15.73
CA GLY A 147 -15.01 16.41 -15.22
C GLY A 147 -15.48 16.44 -13.76
N ALA A 148 -15.39 15.31 -13.05
CA ALA A 148 -15.80 15.26 -11.63
C ALA A 148 -14.94 16.16 -10.76
N ARG A 149 -15.55 16.68 -9.70
CA ARG A 149 -14.89 17.56 -8.73
C ARG A 149 -15.15 17.11 -7.31
N TRP A 150 -14.17 17.31 -6.47
CA TRP A 150 -14.25 17.02 -5.03
C TRP A 150 -13.40 18.01 -4.24
N THR A 151 -13.92 18.44 -3.10
CA THR A 151 -13.15 19.23 -2.16
C THR A 151 -12.51 18.30 -1.14
N MET A 152 -11.21 18.07 -1.28
CA MET A 152 -10.42 17.27 -0.33
C MET A 152 -10.32 18.03 0.99
N PRO A 153 -10.68 17.41 2.14
CA PRO A 153 -10.62 18.08 3.43
C PRO A 153 -9.18 18.41 3.86
N ALA A 154 -9.06 19.40 4.74
CA ALA A 154 -7.79 19.67 5.41
C ALA A 154 -7.35 18.48 6.27
N ALA A 155 -6.03 18.34 6.46
CA ALA A 155 -5.42 17.43 7.43
C ALA A 155 -4.94 18.19 8.67
N GLY A 156 -4.28 17.48 9.59
CA GLY A 156 -3.60 18.10 10.72
C GLY A 156 -2.50 19.07 10.26
N ALA A 157 -2.35 20.19 10.97
CA ALA A 157 -1.47 21.31 10.57
C ALA A 157 0.02 20.95 10.40
N VAL A 158 0.44 19.79 10.88
CA VAL A 158 1.84 19.32 10.81
C VAL A 158 2.02 18.13 9.85
N ALA A 159 0.95 17.70 9.18
CA ALA A 159 1.03 16.62 8.20
C ALA A 159 1.73 17.12 6.92
N HIS A 160 2.36 16.19 6.20
CA HIS A 160 2.73 16.37 4.80
C HIS A 160 1.74 15.59 3.95
N ARG A 161 1.40 16.13 2.78
CA ARG A 161 0.49 15.45 1.86
C ARG A 161 1.05 15.49 0.44
N LEU A 162 1.06 14.31 -0.18
CA LEU A 162 1.45 14.13 -1.57
C LEU A 162 0.25 13.63 -2.35
N LEU A 163 0.06 14.15 -3.55
CA LEU A 163 -0.96 13.74 -4.50
C LEU A 163 -0.26 13.27 -5.78
N TYR A 164 -0.53 12.04 -6.20
CA TYR A 164 -0.02 11.46 -7.44
C TYR A 164 -1.18 11.23 -8.41
N ALA A 165 -1.16 11.85 -9.58
CA ALA A 165 -2.03 11.51 -10.70
C ALA A 165 -1.41 10.31 -11.43
N VAL A 166 -2.06 9.14 -11.36
CA VAL A 166 -1.44 7.87 -11.78
C VAL A 166 -1.82 7.50 -13.20
N SER A 167 -3.10 7.62 -13.53
CA SER A 167 -3.64 7.26 -14.85
C SER A 167 -4.81 8.17 -15.24
N GLY A 168 -5.21 8.13 -16.49
CA GLY A 168 -6.20 9.05 -17.07
C GLY A 168 -5.53 10.25 -17.71
N SER A 169 -6.14 11.43 -17.68
CA SER A 169 -5.64 12.62 -18.36
C SER A 169 -4.90 13.58 -17.41
N TRP A 170 -5.62 14.34 -16.65
CA TRP A 170 -5.08 15.34 -15.73
C TRP A 170 -6.08 15.66 -14.61
N LEU A 171 -5.55 16.29 -13.56
CA LEU A 171 -6.32 16.83 -12.45
C LEU A 171 -5.91 18.30 -12.25
N THR A 172 -6.82 19.16 -11.82
CA THR A 172 -6.41 20.43 -11.23
C THR A 172 -6.52 20.38 -9.71
N VAL A 173 -5.58 21.06 -9.04
CA VAL A 173 -5.59 21.30 -7.59
C VAL A 173 -5.68 22.81 -7.41
N ASP A 174 -6.82 23.31 -6.96
CA ASP A 174 -7.12 24.75 -6.88
C ASP A 174 -6.81 25.51 -8.20
N GLY A 175 -7.11 24.90 -9.33
CA GLY A 175 -6.86 25.45 -10.66
C GLY A 175 -5.46 25.18 -11.24
N GLU A 176 -4.49 24.73 -10.45
CA GLU A 176 -3.16 24.33 -10.93
C GLU A 176 -3.19 22.90 -11.49
N ARG A 177 -2.73 22.75 -12.74
CA ARG A 177 -2.82 21.47 -13.47
C ARG A 177 -1.72 20.49 -13.04
N LEU A 178 -2.13 19.25 -12.79
CA LEU A 178 -1.27 18.08 -12.56
C LEU A 178 -1.60 17.01 -13.60
N ASP A 179 -0.70 16.76 -14.52
CA ASP A 179 -0.88 15.72 -15.56
C ASP A 179 -0.62 14.33 -14.98
N ALA A 180 -1.29 13.32 -15.54
CA ALA A 180 -1.05 11.91 -15.17
C ALA A 180 0.43 11.53 -15.33
N GLY A 181 0.91 10.66 -14.44
CA GLY A 181 2.33 10.30 -14.32
C GLY A 181 3.15 11.24 -13.44
N ASN A 182 2.55 12.28 -12.88
CA ASN A 182 3.23 13.24 -12.00
C ASN A 182 2.66 13.23 -10.58
N GLY A 183 3.46 13.73 -9.64
CA GLY A 183 3.07 13.95 -8.25
C GLY A 183 3.39 15.36 -7.79
N ALA A 184 2.63 15.86 -6.83
CA ALA A 184 2.79 17.15 -6.22
C ALA A 184 2.70 17.09 -4.70
N ALA A 185 3.54 17.87 -4.01
CA ALA A 185 3.31 18.19 -2.61
C ALA A 185 2.23 19.26 -2.55
N ILE A 186 1.18 19.01 -1.77
CA ILE A 186 0.03 19.90 -1.66
C ILE A 186 -0.14 20.38 -0.22
N ASP A 187 -0.74 21.56 -0.05
CA ASP A 187 -0.97 22.16 1.26
C ASP A 187 -2.01 21.38 2.05
N PRO A 188 -1.65 20.67 3.13
CA PRO A 188 -2.59 19.89 3.91
C PRO A 188 -3.42 20.74 4.88
N SER A 189 -3.07 22.01 5.12
CA SER A 189 -3.65 22.83 6.19
C SER A 189 -5.03 23.41 5.87
N ARG A 190 -5.47 23.28 4.62
CA ARG A 190 -6.75 23.81 4.14
C ARG A 190 -7.45 22.85 3.19
N PRO A 191 -8.75 22.96 3.00
CA PRO A 191 -9.45 22.23 1.95
C PRO A 191 -8.92 22.63 0.56
N LEU A 192 -8.86 21.67 -0.37
CA LEU A 192 -8.37 21.87 -1.75
C LEU A 192 -9.40 21.37 -2.74
N GLU A 193 -9.75 22.20 -3.73
CA GLU A 193 -10.61 21.77 -4.83
C GLU A 193 -9.80 20.94 -5.84
N LEU A 194 -10.29 19.73 -6.12
CA LEU A 194 -9.78 18.82 -7.13
C LEU A 194 -10.80 18.72 -8.28
N VAL A 195 -10.35 18.89 -9.53
CA VAL A 195 -11.22 18.77 -10.71
C VAL A 195 -10.53 17.92 -11.74
N ALA A 196 -11.17 16.83 -12.15
CA ALA A 196 -10.66 15.93 -13.18
C ALA A 196 -10.87 16.50 -14.59
N GLY A 197 -9.98 16.11 -15.50
CA GLY A 197 -10.14 16.37 -16.93
C GLY A 197 -11.24 15.53 -17.59
N ASP A 198 -11.38 15.72 -18.90
CA ASP A 198 -12.49 15.16 -19.69
C ASP A 198 -12.48 13.62 -19.81
N ASP A 199 -11.36 12.96 -19.54
CA ASP A 199 -11.22 11.49 -19.58
C ASP A 199 -11.22 10.86 -18.18
N GLY A 200 -11.45 11.66 -17.13
CA GLY A 200 -11.29 11.23 -15.76
C GLY A 200 -9.82 11.04 -15.36
N VAL A 201 -9.58 10.70 -14.10
CA VAL A 201 -8.23 10.51 -13.55
C VAL A 201 -8.25 9.60 -12.32
N GLU A 202 -7.23 8.78 -12.17
CA GLU A 202 -6.96 8.07 -10.92
C GLU A 202 -5.77 8.68 -10.20
N CYS A 203 -5.93 8.86 -8.89
CA CYS A 203 -4.94 9.49 -8.05
C CYS A 203 -4.63 8.66 -6.81
N ARG A 204 -3.48 8.96 -6.18
CA ARG A 204 -3.12 8.46 -4.84
C ARG A 204 -2.83 9.65 -3.93
N VAL A 205 -3.38 9.60 -2.74
CA VAL A 205 -3.03 10.51 -1.65
C VAL A 205 -2.19 9.76 -0.64
N LEU A 206 -1.03 10.29 -0.34
CA LEU A 206 -0.17 9.85 0.75
C LEU A 206 -0.04 11.00 1.73
N GLN A 207 -0.44 10.76 2.97
CA GLN A 207 -0.39 11.75 4.04
C GLN A 207 0.26 11.15 5.27
N GLY A 208 0.92 11.97 6.04
CA GLY A 208 1.41 11.61 7.37
C GLY A 208 2.21 12.74 8.01
N ARG A 209 2.21 12.75 9.33
CA ARG A 209 3.10 13.59 10.10
C ARG A 209 4.53 13.04 9.99
N PRO A 210 5.52 13.87 9.65
CA PRO A 210 6.92 13.47 9.70
C PRO A 210 7.32 12.97 11.09
N ILE A 211 8.03 11.84 11.13
CA ILE A 211 8.58 11.30 12.39
C ILE A 211 9.57 12.27 13.03
N GLY A 212 10.28 13.06 12.21
CA GLY A 212 11.20 14.10 12.69
C GLY A 212 12.53 13.56 13.22
N GLU A 213 12.85 12.31 12.94
CA GLU A 213 14.11 11.67 13.30
C GLU A 213 15.05 11.57 12.09
N PRO A 214 16.37 11.42 12.31
CA PRO A 214 17.31 11.15 11.22
C PRO A 214 16.95 9.88 10.47
N VAL A 215 17.18 9.86 9.15
CA VAL A 215 16.95 8.71 8.29
C VAL A 215 18.27 8.34 7.61
N ALA A 216 18.69 7.10 7.80
CA ALA A 216 19.75 6.45 7.05
C ALA A 216 19.14 5.28 6.26
N GLN A 217 19.26 5.32 4.94
CA GLN A 217 18.75 4.28 4.06
C GLN A 217 19.89 3.77 3.18
N TYR A 218 20.03 2.45 3.09
CA TYR A 218 20.89 1.80 2.13
C TYR A 218 20.36 0.41 1.79
N GLY A 219 20.13 0.19 0.48
CA GLY A 219 19.52 -1.04 0.00
C GLY A 219 18.17 -1.30 0.67
N PRO A 220 17.97 -2.51 1.25
CA PRO A 220 16.69 -2.94 1.82
C PRO A 220 16.48 -2.52 3.29
N PHE A 221 17.32 -1.64 3.82
CA PHE A 221 17.30 -1.25 5.25
C PHE A 221 17.11 0.26 5.42
N VAL A 222 16.24 0.63 6.36
CA VAL A 222 15.97 2.02 6.74
C VAL A 222 16.12 2.15 8.26
N MET A 223 17.19 2.81 8.68
CA MET A 223 17.54 3.01 10.08
C MET A 223 17.69 4.50 10.40
N ASN A 224 18.23 4.85 11.57
CA ASN A 224 18.47 6.25 11.92
C ASN A 224 19.92 6.69 11.67
N THR A 225 20.88 5.75 11.66
CA THR A 225 22.30 6.05 11.48
C THR A 225 22.96 5.07 10.51
N GLN A 226 24.11 5.46 9.93
CA GLN A 226 24.93 4.58 9.10
C GLN A 226 25.50 3.39 9.87
N ALA A 227 25.79 3.56 11.16
CA ALA A 227 26.24 2.46 12.01
C ALA A 227 25.17 1.39 12.17
N GLU A 228 23.92 1.77 12.32
CA GLU A 228 22.77 0.85 12.38
C GLU A 228 22.55 0.13 11.03
N ILE A 229 22.79 0.80 9.90
CA ILE A 229 22.77 0.16 8.57
C ILE A 229 23.85 -0.91 8.49
N GLN A 230 25.09 -0.63 8.92
CA GLN A 230 26.16 -1.63 8.96
C GLN A 230 25.79 -2.81 9.85
N GLN A 231 25.25 -2.56 11.03
CA GLN A 231 24.76 -3.58 11.94
C GLN A 231 23.65 -4.44 11.29
N ALA A 232 22.74 -3.83 10.52
CA ALA A 232 21.69 -4.55 9.82
C ALA A 232 22.26 -5.55 8.80
N PHE A 233 23.29 -5.16 8.04
CA PHE A 233 23.98 -6.06 7.11
C PHE A 233 24.73 -7.19 7.82
N GLU A 234 25.38 -6.90 8.96
CA GLU A 234 26.09 -7.90 9.76
C GLU A 234 25.12 -8.91 10.36
N ASP A 235 24.01 -8.43 10.92
CA ASP A 235 22.95 -9.28 11.45
C ASP A 235 22.34 -10.17 10.37
N TYR A 236 22.04 -9.62 9.20
CA TYR A 236 21.51 -10.39 8.10
C TYR A 236 22.48 -11.48 7.62
N ARG A 237 23.78 -11.15 7.46
CA ARG A 237 24.78 -12.17 7.10
C ARG A 237 24.86 -13.30 8.12
N ARG A 238 24.73 -12.99 9.41
CA ARG A 238 24.86 -13.94 10.51
C ARG A 238 23.59 -14.76 10.73
N THR A 239 22.41 -14.17 10.59
CA THR A 239 21.15 -14.77 11.06
C THR A 239 20.16 -15.06 9.95
N GLN A 240 20.33 -14.45 8.77
CA GLN A 240 19.36 -14.45 7.67
C GLN A 240 17.95 -14.03 8.14
N PHE A 241 17.86 -13.22 9.21
CA PHE A 241 16.61 -12.82 9.89
C PHE A 241 15.64 -13.98 10.15
N GLY A 242 16.16 -15.11 10.65
CA GLY A 242 15.39 -16.31 10.95
C GLY A 242 15.48 -17.42 9.89
N GLY A 243 16.12 -17.13 8.76
CA GLY A 243 16.31 -18.09 7.67
C GLY A 243 15.15 -18.08 6.67
N TRP A 244 15.14 -19.05 5.77
CA TRP A 244 14.14 -19.19 4.70
C TRP A 244 13.52 -20.59 4.74
N PRO A 245 12.26 -20.75 5.20
CA PRO A 245 11.68 -22.07 5.42
C PRO A 245 11.11 -22.72 4.16
N TRP A 246 11.19 -22.08 3.01
CA TRP A 246 10.59 -22.52 1.75
C TRP A 246 11.59 -23.29 0.89
N GLY A 247 11.10 -24.18 0.03
CA GLY A 247 11.92 -25.02 -0.83
C GLY A 247 12.52 -24.32 -2.07
N SER A 248 12.11 -23.07 -2.35
CA SER A 248 12.64 -22.24 -3.43
C SER A 248 12.74 -20.79 -2.98
N ASP A 249 13.48 -19.96 -3.72
CA ASP A 249 13.62 -18.53 -3.43
C ASP A 249 12.40 -17.70 -3.87
N ASP A 250 11.51 -18.31 -4.64
CA ASP A 250 10.38 -17.70 -5.34
C ASP A 250 9.08 -18.52 -5.23
N PRO A 251 8.69 -19.01 -4.03
CA PRO A 251 7.48 -19.79 -3.89
C PRO A 251 6.25 -19.05 -4.41
N ASN A 252 5.40 -19.77 -5.14
CA ASN A 252 4.14 -19.26 -5.65
C ASN A 252 3.02 -20.28 -5.42
N HIS A 253 1.77 -19.84 -5.53
CA HIS A 253 0.61 -20.65 -5.17
C HIS A 253 -0.14 -21.22 -6.38
N GLY A 254 0.55 -21.36 -7.53
CA GLY A 254 -0.01 -21.90 -8.76
C GLY A 254 -1.01 -20.97 -9.44
N SER A 255 -1.85 -21.51 -10.32
CA SER A 255 -2.74 -20.72 -11.19
C SER A 255 -4.17 -20.53 -10.65
N THR A 256 -4.50 -21.07 -9.46
CA THR A 256 -5.85 -20.91 -8.89
C THR A 256 -6.04 -19.50 -8.32
N PRO A 257 -7.04 -18.72 -8.78
CA PRO A 257 -7.21 -17.33 -8.37
C PRO A 257 -7.92 -17.21 -7.00
N ARG A 258 -7.45 -17.92 -5.98
CA ARG A 258 -7.94 -17.81 -4.61
C ARG A 258 -7.19 -16.72 -3.86
N ARG A 259 -7.90 -15.95 -3.02
CA ARG A 259 -7.30 -15.00 -2.07
C ARG A 259 -7.23 -15.68 -0.71
N PHE A 260 -6.08 -15.61 -0.07
CA PHE A 260 -5.90 -16.20 1.26
C PHE A 260 -4.70 -15.59 1.97
N ALA A 261 -4.67 -15.72 3.28
CA ALA A 261 -3.48 -15.50 4.10
C ALA A 261 -3.36 -16.63 5.13
N ARG A 262 -2.15 -17.10 5.33
CA ARG A 262 -1.77 -17.97 6.44
C ARG A 262 -0.72 -17.23 7.24
N HIS A 263 -1.08 -16.86 8.45
CA HIS A 263 -0.21 -16.14 9.37
C HIS A 263 0.77 -17.06 10.09
N ALA A 264 1.85 -16.50 10.63
CA ALA A 264 2.87 -17.24 11.37
C ALA A 264 2.33 -17.93 12.64
N ASP A 265 1.24 -17.41 13.21
CA ASP A 265 0.54 -18.00 14.36
C ASP A 265 -0.40 -19.15 13.99
N GLY A 266 -0.51 -19.50 12.70
CA GLY A 266 -1.37 -20.55 12.17
C GLY A 266 -2.79 -20.10 11.83
N ARG A 267 -3.17 -18.87 12.06
CA ARG A 267 -4.45 -18.31 11.62
C ARG A 267 -4.51 -18.32 10.10
N VAL A 268 -5.67 -18.72 9.55
CA VAL A 268 -5.91 -18.80 8.11
C VAL A 268 -7.14 -17.96 7.76
N GLU A 269 -6.99 -17.11 6.76
CA GLU A 269 -8.07 -16.39 6.10
C GLU A 269 -8.13 -16.89 4.66
N GLN A 270 -9.31 -17.20 4.15
CA GLN A 270 -9.47 -17.68 2.78
C GLN A 270 -10.76 -17.15 2.18
N PHE A 271 -10.66 -16.62 0.96
CA PHE A 271 -11.79 -16.11 0.20
C PHE A 271 -11.75 -16.67 -1.22
N ASP A 272 -12.89 -17.12 -1.69
CA ASP A 272 -13.04 -17.48 -3.10
C ASP A 272 -13.20 -16.21 -3.93
N VAL A 273 -12.45 -16.12 -5.01
CA VAL A 273 -12.62 -15.03 -5.98
C VAL A 273 -13.77 -15.43 -6.90
N GLU A 274 -14.86 -14.70 -6.87
CA GLU A 274 -15.89 -14.83 -7.90
C GLU A 274 -15.25 -14.60 -9.28
N PRO A 275 -15.58 -15.43 -10.30
CA PRO A 275 -15.11 -15.17 -11.64
C PRO A 275 -15.55 -13.75 -12.06
N ALA A 276 -14.65 -12.99 -12.69
CA ALA A 276 -14.99 -11.68 -13.22
C ALA A 276 -16.25 -11.80 -14.08
N PRO A 277 -17.23 -10.87 -13.97
CA PRO A 277 -18.41 -10.90 -14.81
C PRO A 277 -17.94 -10.93 -16.27
N ALA A 278 -18.49 -11.89 -17.03
CA ALA A 278 -18.19 -12.02 -18.45
C ALA A 278 -18.46 -10.67 -19.12
N THR A 279 -17.44 -10.07 -19.70
CA THR A 279 -17.61 -8.91 -20.58
C THR A 279 -18.50 -9.33 -21.73
N THR A 280 -19.77 -8.95 -21.68
CA THR A 280 -20.67 -9.04 -22.84
C THR A 280 -20.11 -8.09 -23.91
N THR A 281 -19.56 -8.70 -24.95
CA THR A 281 -19.15 -8.03 -26.20
C THR A 281 -20.35 -7.41 -26.91
#